data_d67e362c6723e649b1a3ec74a537d6f1
#
_entry.id   d67e362c6723e649b1a3ec74a537d6f1
#
_cell.length_a   1.000
_cell.length_b   1.000
_cell.length_c   1.000
_cell.angle_alpha   90.00
_cell.angle_beta   90.00
_cell.angle_gamma   90.00
#
_symmetry.space_group_name_H-M   'P 1'
#
loop_
_entity.id
_entity.type
_entity.pdbx_description
1 polymer ?
#
loop_
_entity_poly.entity_id
_entity_poly.type
_entity_poly.pdbx_seq_one_letter_code
_entity_poly.pdbx_strand_id
1 'polypeptide(L)'
;MNFNYKSEEINVYPLFGDLLKGEPYVFDFSSKNPKTLDYNLNNFQEFNEDIFNELKHSGKKWGIGKYLEERKNILRGSINIINEKRIYHLGLDIIVPYNSVVFCPLDGYVHKLGKETQKGNYGGYLVLKHKIKDQTFYSLYGHLKTPHKVQLGQELIAGQELGRIGKESDSGGWFCHLHLQVITQKAMSEEYSEWGYISKELLSRTEEYFPNPNFLFKWQF
;
A
#
# COMPACT_ATOMS: atom_id res chain seq x y z
N MET A 1 -24.05 -0.23 0.40
CA MET A 1 -23.79 0.96 -0.46
C MET A 1 -22.55 0.64 -1.23
N ASN A 2 -22.59 0.59 -2.55
CA ASN A 2 -21.39 0.42 -3.34
C ASN A 2 -20.57 1.69 -3.23
N PHE A 3 -19.31 1.54 -2.87
CA PHE A 3 -18.33 2.62 -2.85
C PHE A 3 -18.00 2.96 -4.30
N ASN A 4 -18.78 3.87 -4.89
CA ASN A 4 -18.73 4.16 -6.31
C ASN A 4 -18.30 5.61 -6.53
N TYR A 5 -17.03 5.91 -6.25
CA TYR A 5 -16.43 7.16 -6.72
C TYR A 5 -15.84 6.92 -8.11
N LYS A 6 -16.48 7.50 -9.12
CA LYS A 6 -15.79 7.68 -10.39
C LYS A 6 -14.59 8.60 -10.13
N SER A 7 -13.41 8.15 -10.49
CA SER A 7 -12.15 8.86 -10.25
C SER A 7 -12.12 10.28 -10.82
N GLU A 8 -13.02 10.61 -11.72
CA GLU A 8 -13.18 11.92 -12.37
C GLU A 8 -13.79 12.98 -11.44
N GLU A 9 -14.53 12.58 -10.39
CA GLU A 9 -15.26 13.51 -9.50
C GLU A 9 -14.44 13.98 -8.30
N ILE A 10 -13.28 13.36 -8.00
CA ILE A 10 -12.49 13.67 -6.82
C ILE A 10 -11.17 14.32 -7.26
N ASN A 11 -10.93 15.54 -6.80
CA ASN A 11 -9.63 16.18 -7.01
C ASN A 11 -8.63 15.63 -5.97
N VAL A 12 -7.67 14.83 -6.44
CA VAL A 12 -6.67 14.16 -5.62
C VAL A 12 -5.31 14.82 -5.83
N TYR A 13 -4.65 15.20 -4.74
CA TYR A 13 -3.26 15.66 -4.80
C TYR A 13 -2.33 14.46 -5.10
N PRO A 14 -1.30 14.61 -5.97
CA PRO A 14 -0.38 13.52 -6.28
C PRO A 14 0.38 13.03 -5.05
N LEU A 15 0.25 11.74 -4.74
CA LEU A 15 0.87 11.10 -3.55
C LEU A 15 2.38 11.34 -3.43
N PHE A 16 3.08 11.48 -4.54
CA PHE A 16 4.53 11.70 -4.59
C PHE A 16 4.91 13.02 -5.28
N GLY A 17 3.94 13.94 -5.42
CA GLY A 17 4.16 15.20 -6.15
C GLY A 17 4.69 14.93 -7.55
N ASP A 18 5.79 15.59 -7.91
CA ASP A 18 6.44 15.44 -9.24
C ASP A 18 7.37 14.23 -9.38
N LEU A 19 7.49 13.39 -8.36
CA LEU A 19 8.43 12.26 -8.39
C LEU A 19 8.05 11.21 -9.43
N LEU A 20 6.74 10.92 -9.58
CA LEU A 20 6.24 9.89 -10.48
C LEU A 20 6.01 10.47 -11.89
N LYS A 21 7.10 10.58 -12.65
CA LYS A 21 7.04 11.03 -14.06
C LYS A 21 7.11 9.83 -15.01
N GLY A 22 6.25 9.83 -16.02
CA GLY A 22 6.17 8.77 -17.02
C GLY A 22 5.49 7.50 -16.50
N GLU A 23 5.47 6.50 -17.37
CA GLU A 23 4.85 5.21 -17.10
C GLU A 23 5.66 4.40 -16.08
N PRO A 24 5.02 3.68 -15.13
CA PRO A 24 5.72 2.77 -14.23
C PRO A 24 6.23 1.53 -14.94
N TYR A 25 7.10 0.82 -14.25
CA TYR A 25 7.28 -0.60 -14.46
C TYR A 25 6.21 -1.36 -13.65
N VAL A 26 5.41 -2.16 -14.34
CA VAL A 26 4.39 -2.99 -13.68
C VAL A 26 5.04 -4.30 -13.25
N PHE A 27 5.30 -4.42 -11.96
CA PHE A 27 5.84 -5.65 -11.40
C PHE A 27 4.79 -6.78 -11.45
N ASP A 28 5.26 -7.99 -11.74
CA ASP A 28 4.48 -9.21 -11.59
C ASP A 28 4.95 -9.97 -10.34
N PHE A 29 4.28 -9.71 -9.21
CA PHE A 29 4.53 -10.42 -7.95
C PHE A 29 3.66 -11.68 -7.80
N SER A 30 2.92 -12.05 -8.85
CA SER A 30 2.05 -13.22 -8.80
C SER A 30 2.83 -14.52 -8.66
N SER A 31 2.18 -15.53 -8.11
CA SER A 31 2.76 -16.87 -8.00
C SER A 31 2.99 -17.58 -9.34
N LYS A 32 2.50 -17.00 -10.44
CA LYS A 32 2.77 -17.48 -11.81
C LYS A 32 4.16 -17.05 -12.31
N ASN A 33 4.71 -15.98 -11.76
CA ASN A 33 6.06 -15.52 -12.07
C ASN A 33 7.09 -16.31 -11.24
N PRO A 34 7.89 -17.23 -11.85
CA PRO A 34 8.85 -18.05 -11.11
C PRO A 34 9.94 -17.22 -10.43
N LYS A 35 10.28 -16.03 -10.94
CA LYS A 35 11.27 -15.12 -10.34
C LYS A 35 10.93 -14.75 -8.91
N THR A 36 9.65 -14.77 -8.53
CA THR A 36 9.23 -14.49 -7.16
C THR A 36 9.73 -15.51 -6.13
N LEU A 37 10.19 -16.67 -6.57
CA LEU A 37 10.82 -17.70 -5.73
C LEU A 37 12.32 -17.42 -5.47
N ASP A 38 12.95 -16.63 -6.32
CA ASP A 38 14.39 -16.35 -6.24
C ASP A 38 14.70 -15.24 -5.21
N TYR A 39 13.74 -14.39 -4.88
CA TYR A 39 13.94 -13.31 -3.90
C TYR A 39 14.32 -13.83 -2.52
N ASN A 40 15.41 -13.31 -1.96
CA ASN A 40 15.81 -13.61 -0.58
C ASN A 40 14.98 -12.79 0.43
N LEU A 41 13.81 -13.30 0.78
CA LEU A 41 12.90 -12.62 1.71
C LEU A 41 13.45 -12.48 3.14
N ASN A 42 14.59 -13.13 3.47
CA ASN A 42 15.21 -13.04 4.79
C ASN A 42 16.31 -11.99 4.86
N ASN A 43 16.67 -11.40 3.72
CA ASN A 43 17.65 -10.33 3.62
C ASN A 43 17.01 -9.12 2.94
N PHE A 44 16.70 -8.11 3.73
CA PHE A 44 16.09 -6.88 3.21
C PHE A 44 16.91 -6.24 2.10
N GLN A 45 18.25 -6.17 2.30
CA GLN A 45 19.10 -5.48 1.33
C GLN A 45 19.11 -6.18 -0.02
N GLU A 46 19.31 -7.49 -0.05
CA GLU A 46 19.26 -8.28 -1.28
C GLU A 46 17.90 -8.16 -1.96
N PHE A 47 16.81 -8.35 -1.21
CA PHE A 47 15.45 -8.24 -1.76
C PHE A 47 15.18 -6.85 -2.35
N ASN A 48 15.58 -5.80 -1.64
CA ASN A 48 15.42 -4.43 -2.11
C ASN A 48 16.29 -4.14 -3.35
N GLU A 49 17.54 -4.62 -3.38
CA GLU A 49 18.43 -4.49 -4.53
C GLU A 49 17.87 -5.22 -5.76
N ASP A 50 17.33 -6.43 -5.62
CA ASP A 50 16.73 -7.18 -6.71
C ASP A 50 15.58 -6.41 -7.36
N ILE A 51 14.68 -5.85 -6.54
CA ILE A 51 13.54 -5.04 -7.02
C ILE A 51 14.02 -3.78 -7.74
N PHE A 52 14.96 -3.03 -7.16
CA PHE A 52 15.45 -1.79 -7.78
C PHE A 52 16.35 -2.05 -8.99
N ASN A 53 17.06 -3.16 -9.07
CA ASN A 53 17.79 -3.59 -10.27
C ASN A 53 16.82 -3.94 -11.41
N GLU A 54 15.73 -4.64 -11.11
CA GLU A 54 14.69 -4.92 -12.10
C GLU A 54 14.07 -3.62 -12.63
N LEU A 55 13.72 -2.70 -11.73
CA LEU A 55 13.22 -1.38 -12.10
C LEU A 55 14.21 -0.63 -12.99
N LYS A 56 15.48 -0.61 -12.62
CA LYS A 56 16.55 0.05 -13.40
C LYS A 56 16.71 -0.57 -14.80
N HIS A 57 16.70 -1.90 -14.91
CA HIS A 57 16.81 -2.58 -16.19
C HIS A 57 15.60 -2.35 -17.11
N SER A 58 14.42 -2.06 -16.55
CA SER A 58 13.23 -1.67 -17.32
C SER A 58 13.34 -0.29 -17.95
N GLY A 59 14.29 0.55 -17.54
CA GLY A 59 14.42 1.94 -17.94
C GLY A 59 13.36 2.88 -17.35
N LYS A 60 12.49 2.37 -16.45
CA LYS A 60 11.45 3.15 -15.78
C LYS A 60 11.98 3.78 -14.48
N LYS A 61 11.35 4.89 -14.06
CA LYS A 61 11.78 5.64 -12.86
C LYS A 61 11.12 5.18 -11.57
N TRP A 62 9.98 4.53 -11.69
CA TRP A 62 9.18 4.02 -10.58
C TRP A 62 8.42 2.76 -11.00
N GLY A 63 7.93 2.01 -10.02
CA GLY A 63 7.23 0.76 -10.27
C GLY A 63 5.89 0.68 -9.55
N ILE A 64 5.07 -0.28 -9.96
CA ILE A 64 3.78 -0.55 -9.33
C ILE A 64 3.50 -2.04 -9.22
N GLY A 65 3.04 -2.47 -8.03
CA GLY A 65 2.48 -3.79 -7.76
C GLY A 65 0.95 -3.71 -7.69
N LYS A 66 0.28 -4.74 -8.21
CA LYS A 66 -1.16 -4.69 -8.50
C LYS A 66 -2.06 -4.98 -7.29
N TYR A 67 -3.22 -4.37 -7.29
CA TYR A 67 -4.36 -4.70 -6.44
C TYR A 67 -4.95 -6.07 -6.84
N LEU A 68 -5.38 -6.86 -5.84
CA LEU A 68 -5.91 -8.23 -5.97
C LEU A 68 -5.00 -9.24 -6.68
N GLU A 69 -3.71 -8.96 -6.73
CA GLU A 69 -2.73 -9.90 -7.23
C GLU A 69 -2.50 -11.06 -6.25
N GLU A 70 -2.52 -12.30 -6.75
CA GLU A 70 -2.25 -13.49 -5.94
C GLU A 70 -0.74 -13.64 -5.71
N ARG A 71 -0.29 -13.57 -4.44
CA ARG A 71 1.12 -13.40 -4.06
C ARG A 71 1.70 -14.50 -3.17
N LYS A 72 1.22 -15.72 -3.29
CA LYS A 72 1.64 -16.84 -2.43
C LYS A 72 3.16 -16.97 -2.29
N ASN A 73 3.93 -16.81 -3.38
CA ASN A 73 5.37 -17.02 -3.36
C ASN A 73 6.12 -16.00 -2.50
N ILE A 74 5.84 -14.72 -2.66
CA ILE A 74 6.52 -13.67 -1.87
C ILE A 74 6.01 -13.58 -0.43
N LEU A 75 4.88 -14.21 -0.13
CA LEU A 75 4.33 -14.32 1.23
C LEU A 75 4.86 -15.55 2.00
N ARG A 76 5.69 -16.42 1.39
CA ARG A 76 6.17 -17.67 2.02
C ARG A 76 6.88 -17.46 3.35
N GLY A 77 7.41 -16.25 3.60
CA GLY A 77 8.01 -15.86 4.88
C GLY A 77 7.00 -15.38 5.94
N SER A 78 5.72 -15.20 5.58
CA SER A 78 4.67 -14.64 6.44
C SER A 78 3.70 -15.75 6.84
N ILE A 79 4.13 -16.64 7.75
CA ILE A 79 3.47 -17.90 8.08
C ILE A 79 1.99 -17.72 8.45
N ASN A 80 1.66 -16.70 9.24
CA ASN A 80 0.27 -16.47 9.66
C ASN A 80 -0.63 -16.15 8.46
N ILE A 81 -0.17 -15.28 7.55
CA ILE A 81 -0.91 -14.90 6.34
C ILE A 81 -1.14 -16.12 5.44
N ILE A 82 -0.11 -16.97 5.27
CA ILE A 82 -0.20 -18.19 4.46
C ILE A 82 -1.14 -19.22 5.10
N ASN A 83 -1.08 -19.43 6.41
CA ASN A 83 -1.95 -20.37 7.12
C ASN A 83 -3.42 -19.97 7.02
N GLU A 84 -3.71 -18.68 7.03
CA GLU A 84 -5.06 -18.13 6.85
C GLU A 84 -5.47 -18.04 5.36
N LYS A 85 -4.60 -18.51 4.43
CA LYS A 85 -4.80 -18.45 2.97
C LYS A 85 -5.09 -17.05 2.43
N ARG A 86 -4.67 -16.01 3.14
CA ARG A 86 -4.79 -14.61 2.72
C ARG A 86 -3.64 -14.28 1.78
N ILE A 87 -3.80 -14.52 0.49
CA ILE A 87 -2.74 -14.37 -0.51
C ILE A 87 -3.04 -13.35 -1.61
N TYR A 88 -4.21 -12.71 -1.58
CA TYR A 88 -4.60 -11.68 -2.54
C TYR A 88 -4.37 -10.29 -1.94
N HIS A 89 -3.57 -9.50 -2.60
CA HIS A 89 -3.10 -8.19 -2.15
C HIS A 89 -4.21 -7.14 -2.16
N LEU A 90 -4.44 -6.44 -1.05
CA LEU A 90 -5.54 -5.48 -0.89
C LEU A 90 -5.17 -4.03 -1.21
N GLY A 91 -3.94 -3.77 -1.61
CA GLY A 91 -3.45 -2.43 -1.92
C GLY A 91 -2.83 -2.30 -3.30
N LEU A 92 -2.35 -1.11 -3.59
CA LEU A 92 -1.37 -0.82 -4.62
C LEU A 92 -0.01 -0.61 -3.95
N ASP A 93 1.04 -1.24 -4.47
CA ASP A 93 2.41 -0.96 -4.03
C ASP A 93 3.07 -0.01 -5.01
N ILE A 94 3.40 1.17 -4.56
CA ILE A 94 4.10 2.17 -5.36
C ILE A 94 5.59 2.10 -5.01
N ILE A 95 6.40 1.52 -5.92
CA ILE A 95 7.81 1.25 -5.72
C ILE A 95 8.61 2.51 -6.05
N VAL A 96 9.17 3.10 -5.03
CA VAL A 96 9.97 4.34 -5.07
C VAL A 96 11.13 4.25 -4.07
N PRO A 97 12.20 5.05 -4.21
CA PRO A 97 13.35 4.99 -3.32
C PRO A 97 13.01 5.28 -1.85
N TYR A 98 13.86 4.75 -0.96
CA TYR A 98 13.88 5.13 0.45
C TYR A 98 13.84 6.65 0.65
N ASN A 99 13.11 7.10 1.66
CA ASN A 99 12.97 8.50 2.06
C ASN A 99 12.20 9.39 1.07
N SER A 100 11.60 8.82 -0.01
CA SER A 100 10.65 9.55 -0.86
C SER A 100 9.50 10.11 -0.02
N VAL A 101 9.14 11.37 -0.28
CA VAL A 101 8.06 12.06 0.45
C VAL A 101 6.72 11.52 -0.02
N VAL A 102 5.83 11.22 0.91
CA VAL A 102 4.43 10.87 0.66
C VAL A 102 3.56 12.04 1.09
N PHE A 103 2.71 12.51 0.20
CA PHE A 103 1.76 13.60 0.45
C PHE A 103 0.35 13.08 0.72
N CYS A 104 -0.40 13.84 1.50
CA CYS A 104 -1.81 13.58 1.72
C CYS A 104 -2.60 13.76 0.42
N PRO A 105 -3.33 12.75 -0.08
CA PRO A 105 -4.04 12.88 -1.36
C PRO A 105 -5.36 13.65 -1.24
N LEU A 106 -5.99 13.62 -0.07
CA LEU A 106 -7.28 14.24 0.24
C LEU A 106 -7.29 14.72 1.67
N ASP A 107 -8.06 15.76 1.95
CA ASP A 107 -8.31 16.23 3.31
C ASP A 107 -8.81 15.09 4.20
N GLY A 108 -8.35 15.07 5.42
CA GLY A 108 -8.70 14.04 6.39
C GLY A 108 -8.02 14.25 7.72
N TYR A 109 -8.16 13.31 8.62
CA TYR A 109 -7.43 13.33 9.89
C TYR A 109 -6.80 11.98 10.21
N VAL A 110 -5.72 12.00 10.96
CA VAL A 110 -4.98 10.82 11.38
C VAL A 110 -5.84 10.00 12.33
N HIS A 111 -6.38 8.89 11.84
CA HIS A 111 -7.25 7.98 12.59
C HIS A 111 -6.46 6.96 13.41
N LYS A 112 -5.39 6.44 12.83
CA LYS A 112 -4.50 5.46 13.47
C LYS A 112 -3.09 5.64 12.92
N LEU A 113 -2.10 5.40 13.74
CA LEU A 113 -0.70 5.30 13.33
C LEU A 113 0.05 4.36 14.28
N GLY A 114 1.11 3.76 13.77
CA GLY A 114 1.88 2.82 14.58
C GLY A 114 3.06 2.23 13.84
N LYS A 115 3.64 1.21 14.48
CA LYS A 115 4.70 0.39 13.91
C LYS A 115 4.48 -1.07 14.27
N GLU A 116 4.38 -1.90 13.26
CA GLU A 116 4.35 -3.35 13.39
C GLU A 116 5.72 -3.93 13.06
N THR A 117 6.22 -4.82 13.91
CA THR A 117 7.59 -5.34 13.78
C THR A 117 7.65 -6.75 13.22
N GLN A 118 6.51 -7.43 13.10
CA GLN A 118 6.47 -8.78 12.53
C GLN A 118 6.74 -8.74 11.03
N LYS A 119 7.46 -9.74 10.56
CA LYS A 119 7.74 -9.91 9.13
C LYS A 119 6.45 -10.14 8.34
N GLY A 120 6.33 -9.41 7.23
CA GLY A 120 5.16 -9.46 6.36
C GLY A 120 4.07 -8.45 6.69
N ASN A 121 4.19 -7.73 7.82
CA ASN A 121 3.28 -6.67 8.22
C ASN A 121 3.64 -5.31 7.58
N TYR A 122 2.88 -4.26 7.93
CA TYR A 122 3.04 -2.93 7.36
C TYR A 122 4.30 -2.17 7.81
N GLY A 123 5.02 -2.65 8.85
CA GLY A 123 6.07 -1.83 9.43
C GLY A 123 5.51 -0.54 10.03
N GLY A 124 6.11 0.60 9.71
CA GLY A 124 5.52 1.91 10.03
C GLY A 124 4.27 2.15 9.19
N TYR A 125 3.15 2.47 9.80
CA TYR A 125 1.90 2.68 9.09
C TYR A 125 1.08 3.85 9.63
N LEU A 126 0.19 4.35 8.79
CA LEU A 126 -0.71 5.45 9.08
C LEU A 126 -2.05 5.21 8.38
N VAL A 127 -3.14 5.51 9.08
CA VAL A 127 -4.49 5.45 8.53
C VAL A 127 -5.12 6.84 8.65
N LEU A 128 -5.55 7.38 7.53
CA LEU A 128 -6.36 8.60 7.50
C LEU A 128 -7.84 8.25 7.39
N LYS A 129 -8.67 9.01 8.08
CA LYS A 129 -10.12 9.01 7.89
C LYS A 129 -10.50 10.19 7.02
N HIS A 130 -11.25 9.90 5.96
CA HIS A 130 -11.76 10.88 5.01
C HIS A 130 -13.29 10.92 5.06
N LYS A 131 -13.83 12.07 4.70
CA LYS A 131 -15.27 12.21 4.45
C LYS A 131 -15.47 12.96 3.14
N ILE A 132 -16.14 12.32 2.17
CA ILE A 132 -16.52 12.94 0.90
C ILE A 132 -18.04 12.85 0.80
N LYS A 133 -18.72 14.01 0.73
CA LYS A 133 -20.19 14.08 0.82
C LYS A 133 -20.64 13.34 2.10
N ASP A 134 -21.49 12.34 1.97
CA ASP A 134 -22.03 11.55 3.10
C ASP A 134 -21.29 10.21 3.30
N GLN A 135 -20.18 9.98 2.59
CA GLN A 135 -19.44 8.73 2.70
C GLN A 135 -18.15 8.92 3.51
N THR A 136 -17.97 8.05 4.48
CA THR A 136 -16.73 7.92 5.25
C THR A 136 -15.95 6.71 4.77
N PHE A 137 -14.65 6.89 4.56
CA PHE A 137 -13.72 5.82 4.26
C PHE A 137 -12.35 6.14 4.86
N TYR A 138 -11.45 5.17 4.78
CA TYR A 138 -10.10 5.30 5.32
C TYR A 138 -9.09 4.94 4.24
N SER A 139 -7.93 5.62 4.27
CA SER A 139 -6.77 5.25 3.47
C SER A 139 -5.63 4.83 4.39
N LEU A 140 -5.03 3.69 4.10
CA LEU A 140 -3.90 3.14 4.83
C LEU A 140 -2.63 3.30 3.99
N TYR A 141 -1.57 3.75 4.65
CA TYR A 141 -0.24 3.96 4.11
C TYR A 141 0.75 3.11 4.90
N GLY A 142 1.26 2.05 4.29
CA GLY A 142 2.22 1.14 4.91
C GLY A 142 3.67 1.46 4.53
N HIS A 143 4.60 0.89 5.29
CA HIS A 143 6.05 0.94 5.09
C HIS A 143 6.64 2.35 5.20
N LEU A 144 6.02 3.16 6.06
CA LEU A 144 6.46 4.53 6.34
C LEU A 144 7.57 4.57 7.39
N LYS A 145 8.49 5.51 7.21
CA LYS A 145 9.55 5.80 8.17
C LYS A 145 8.99 6.21 9.53
N THR A 146 9.56 5.66 10.60
CA THR A 146 9.24 6.04 11.98
C THR A 146 10.44 6.74 12.65
N PRO A 147 10.20 7.61 13.65
CA PRO A 147 8.90 8.05 14.13
C PRO A 147 8.13 8.86 13.08
N HIS A 148 6.80 8.76 13.12
CA HIS A 148 5.95 9.54 12.23
C HIS A 148 6.07 11.05 12.52
N LYS A 149 5.93 11.88 11.47
CA LYS A 149 5.92 13.36 11.60
C LYS A 149 4.56 13.92 12.02
N VAL A 150 3.51 13.13 11.84
CA VAL A 150 2.13 13.50 12.15
C VAL A 150 1.69 12.82 13.44
N GLN A 151 0.63 13.35 14.08
CA GLN A 151 0.12 12.87 15.35
C GLN A 151 -1.32 12.34 15.22
N LEU A 152 -1.72 11.46 16.12
CA LEU A 152 -3.09 10.95 16.19
C LEU A 152 -4.08 12.12 16.34
N GLY A 153 -5.16 12.10 15.56
CA GLY A 153 -6.18 13.16 15.55
C GLY A 153 -5.79 14.41 14.76
N GLN A 154 -4.56 14.53 14.26
CA GLN A 154 -4.13 15.68 13.46
C GLN A 154 -4.95 15.77 12.17
N GLU A 155 -5.45 16.96 11.87
CA GLU A 155 -6.03 17.27 10.56
C GLU A 155 -4.92 17.49 9.53
N LEU A 156 -5.12 16.96 8.34
CA LEU A 156 -4.24 17.10 7.19
C LEU A 156 -5.06 17.56 5.98
N ILE A 157 -4.52 18.50 5.25
CA ILE A 157 -5.09 18.91 3.96
C ILE A 157 -4.32 18.27 2.80
N ALA A 158 -4.98 18.12 1.66
CA ALA A 158 -4.37 17.62 0.43
C ALA A 158 -3.08 18.40 0.11
N GLY A 159 -2.00 17.68 -0.20
CA GLY A 159 -0.68 18.25 -0.48
C GLY A 159 0.23 18.43 0.73
N GLN A 160 -0.22 18.23 1.95
CA GLN A 160 0.69 18.20 3.12
C GLN A 160 1.54 16.93 3.15
N GLU A 161 2.78 17.04 3.66
CA GLU A 161 3.64 15.87 3.89
C GLU A 161 2.99 14.96 4.94
N LEU A 162 2.66 13.75 4.54
CA LEU A 162 2.10 12.70 5.38
C LEU A 162 3.20 11.92 6.09
N GLY A 163 4.27 11.63 5.37
CA GLY A 163 5.38 10.82 5.84
C GLY A 163 6.42 10.58 4.74
N ARG A 164 7.29 9.61 4.97
CA ARG A 164 8.33 9.21 4.01
C ARG A 164 8.45 7.70 3.96
N ILE A 165 8.90 7.18 2.82
CA ILE A 165 9.16 5.75 2.66
C ILE A 165 10.24 5.30 3.63
N GLY A 166 9.94 4.24 4.38
CA GLY A 166 10.84 3.60 5.33
C GLY A 166 11.86 2.66 4.68
N LYS A 167 12.74 2.13 5.49
CA LYS A 167 13.69 1.09 5.12
C LYS A 167 13.49 -0.14 6.01
N GLU A 168 14.43 -1.06 6.04
CA GLU A 168 14.35 -2.34 6.75
C GLU A 168 13.65 -2.28 8.13
N SER A 169 14.04 -1.34 8.98
CA SER A 169 13.46 -1.20 10.31
C SER A 169 12.00 -0.75 10.33
N ASP A 170 11.50 -0.24 9.23
CA ASP A 170 10.19 0.38 9.10
C ASP A 170 9.29 -0.30 8.05
N SER A 171 9.81 -1.32 7.34
CA SER A 171 9.10 -1.91 6.19
C SER A 171 8.41 -3.25 6.50
N GLY A 172 8.55 -3.78 7.71
CA GLY A 172 8.07 -5.14 7.99
C GLY A 172 8.82 -6.24 7.20
N GLY A 173 10.04 -5.93 6.72
CA GLY A 173 10.87 -6.84 5.92
C GLY A 173 10.64 -6.77 4.40
N TRP A 174 9.80 -5.85 3.94
CA TRP A 174 9.57 -5.59 2.53
C TRP A 174 10.56 -4.58 1.95
N PHE A 175 10.80 -4.64 0.63
CA PHE A 175 11.56 -3.63 -0.12
C PHE A 175 10.94 -2.22 0.00
N CYS A 176 11.66 -1.18 -0.41
CA CYS A 176 11.17 0.20 -0.34
C CYS A 176 9.99 0.44 -1.29
N HIS A 177 8.82 0.70 -0.75
CA HIS A 177 7.60 1.08 -1.47
C HIS A 177 6.59 1.70 -0.53
N LEU A 178 5.53 2.27 -1.08
CA LEU A 178 4.31 2.61 -0.36
C LEU A 178 3.27 1.53 -0.62
N HIS A 179 2.76 0.88 0.41
CA HIS A 179 1.50 0.16 0.34
C HIS A 179 0.34 1.13 0.54
N LEU A 180 -0.47 1.34 -0.49
CA LEU A 180 -1.66 2.17 -0.45
C LEU A 180 -2.90 1.30 -0.47
N GLN A 181 -3.77 1.42 0.53
CA GLN A 181 -5.01 0.66 0.63
C GLN A 181 -6.18 1.55 1.00
N VAL A 182 -7.37 1.21 0.53
CA VAL A 182 -8.63 1.84 0.96
C VAL A 182 -9.43 0.86 1.80
N ILE A 183 -9.99 1.36 2.88
CA ILE A 183 -10.78 0.59 3.86
C ILE A 183 -12.12 1.30 4.01
N THR A 184 -13.22 0.59 3.82
CA THR A 184 -14.55 1.18 4.02
C THR A 184 -14.89 1.34 5.50
N GLN A 185 -15.88 2.16 5.82
CA GLN A 185 -16.39 2.27 7.19
C GLN A 185 -16.87 0.90 7.73
N LYS A 186 -17.39 0.04 6.86
CA LYS A 186 -17.81 -1.30 7.23
C LYS A 186 -16.63 -2.16 7.65
N ALA A 187 -15.58 -2.24 6.83
CA ALA A 187 -14.39 -3.01 7.16
C ALA A 187 -13.69 -2.48 8.42
N MET A 188 -13.71 -1.16 8.62
CA MET A 188 -13.14 -0.53 9.82
C MET A 188 -13.87 -0.92 11.11
N SER A 189 -15.18 -1.21 11.03
CA SER A 189 -15.98 -1.66 12.19
C SER A 189 -15.92 -3.18 12.44
N GLU A 190 -15.29 -3.93 11.54
CA GLU A 190 -15.13 -5.38 11.62
C GLU A 190 -13.65 -5.75 11.83
N GLU A 191 -13.37 -7.02 12.08
CA GLU A 191 -11.99 -7.53 12.37
C GLU A 191 -11.00 -7.44 11.19
N TYR A 192 -11.48 -7.03 9.99
CA TYR A 192 -10.69 -7.01 8.77
C TYR A 192 -9.87 -5.73 8.56
N SER A 193 -10.06 -4.71 9.38
CA SER A 193 -9.48 -3.37 9.17
C SER A 193 -7.94 -3.33 9.05
N GLU A 194 -7.26 -4.33 9.59
CA GLU A 194 -5.79 -4.42 9.60
C GLU A 194 -5.24 -5.40 8.55
N TRP A 195 -6.08 -5.94 7.68
CA TRP A 195 -5.65 -6.91 6.68
C TRP A 195 -5.05 -6.24 5.45
N GLY A 196 -3.82 -6.62 5.09
CA GLY A 196 -3.17 -6.24 3.81
C GLY A 196 -3.39 -7.26 2.69
N TYR A 197 -3.93 -8.43 3.07
CA TYR A 197 -4.20 -9.54 2.16
C TYR A 197 -5.51 -10.22 2.52
N ILE A 198 -6.21 -10.74 1.52
CA ILE A 198 -7.51 -11.40 1.68
C ILE A 198 -7.46 -12.82 1.11
N SER A 199 -8.34 -13.69 1.59
CA SER A 199 -8.49 -15.04 1.08
C SER A 199 -9.36 -15.08 -0.19
N LYS A 200 -9.27 -16.18 -0.94
CA LYS A 200 -10.05 -16.38 -2.17
C LYS A 200 -11.55 -16.34 -1.92
N GLU A 201 -11.99 -16.86 -0.77
CA GLU A 201 -13.41 -16.94 -0.38
C GLU A 201 -14.05 -15.56 -0.22
N LEU A 202 -13.24 -14.55 0.14
CA LEU A 202 -13.70 -13.18 0.37
C LEU A 202 -13.49 -12.25 -0.82
N LEU A 203 -12.93 -12.72 -1.95
CA LEU A 203 -12.66 -11.88 -3.13
C LEU A 203 -13.91 -11.18 -3.68
N SER A 204 -15.07 -11.86 -3.66
CA SER A 204 -16.33 -11.26 -4.13
C SER A 204 -16.83 -10.10 -3.27
N ARG A 205 -16.24 -9.92 -2.07
CA ARG A 205 -16.61 -8.87 -1.12
C ARG A 205 -15.60 -7.73 -1.04
N THR A 206 -14.56 -7.74 -1.87
CA THR A 206 -13.50 -6.71 -1.81
C THR A 206 -14.03 -5.30 -2.02
N GLU A 207 -14.95 -5.08 -2.95
CA GLU A 207 -15.55 -3.75 -3.16
C GLU A 207 -16.36 -3.25 -1.95
N GLU A 208 -16.86 -4.17 -1.14
CA GLU A 208 -17.60 -3.86 0.08
C GLU A 208 -16.69 -3.45 1.24
N TYR A 209 -15.48 -4.02 1.30
CA TYR A 209 -14.55 -3.84 2.42
C TYR A 209 -13.31 -3.03 2.04
N PHE A 210 -12.70 -3.34 0.90
CA PHE A 210 -11.39 -2.84 0.47
C PHE A 210 -11.44 -2.49 -1.02
N PRO A 211 -12.17 -1.44 -1.41
CA PRO A 211 -12.27 -1.07 -2.82
C PRO A 211 -10.91 -0.70 -3.39
N ASN A 212 -10.79 -0.81 -4.72
CA ASN A 212 -9.55 -0.51 -5.43
C ASN A 212 -9.05 0.89 -5.09
N PRO A 213 -7.83 1.04 -4.52
CA PRO A 213 -7.31 2.34 -4.09
C PRO A 213 -6.90 3.27 -5.24
N ASN A 214 -7.03 2.83 -6.49
CA ASN A 214 -6.59 3.59 -7.66
C ASN A 214 -7.27 4.97 -7.78
N PHE A 215 -8.47 5.17 -7.25
CA PHE A 215 -9.12 6.48 -7.27
C PHE A 215 -8.35 7.54 -6.45
N LEU A 216 -7.54 7.13 -5.46
CA LEU A 216 -6.62 8.01 -4.70
C LEU A 216 -5.27 8.20 -5.41
N PHE A 217 -4.93 7.35 -6.35
CA PHE A 217 -3.66 7.39 -7.05
C PHE A 217 -3.79 7.83 -8.52
N LYS A 218 -4.96 7.61 -9.11
CA LYS A 218 -5.33 7.95 -10.50
C LYS A 218 -4.41 7.34 -11.56
N TRP A 219 -3.92 6.14 -11.33
CA TRP A 219 -3.20 5.38 -12.33
C TRP A 219 -4.17 4.54 -13.17
N GLN A 220 -3.98 4.52 -14.50
CA GLN A 220 -4.74 3.66 -15.42
C GLN A 220 -3.86 2.47 -15.83
N PHE A 221 -4.35 1.26 -15.54
CA PHE A 221 -3.75 0.01 -15.97
C PHE A 221 -4.19 -0.36 -17.39
#